data_68bda5ba0294d2c5c8f90a6f7d78e746
#
_entry.id   68bda5ba0294d2c5c8f90a6f7d78e746
#
_cell.length_a   1.000
_cell.length_b   1.000
_cell.length_c   1.000
_cell.angle_alpha   90.00
_cell.angle_beta   90.00
_cell.angle_gamma   90.00
#
_symmetry.space_group_name_H-M   'P 1'
#
loop_
_entity.id
_entity.type
_entity.pdbx_description
1 polymer ?
#
loop_
_entity_poly.entity_id
_entity_poly.type
_entity_poly.pdbx_seq_one_letter_code
_entity_poly.pdbx_strand_id
1 'polypeptide(L)'
;MGQKMYNVTIQGITKQYPEKIPYSEIVKEYEGSTDAPVMLVIVNGRLRELHKHLKADCEIEFVTSKDPIGHKTYCRSASLILLKAIYDVAGQENIDSVMIHYSVGSGYYFTMKGPMALDQEFIDKVKAQMHRIVDENLPIVKRSVSTSEAVALFHKHHMYDKEKLFRFRRVSKVNIYNIGYYEDYFYGFRPYFKYSSALLDISASTFSAASLFSALTEIYIFNFGSVPDGRTTIEQ
;
A
#
# COMPACT_ATOMS: atom_id res chain seq x y z
N MET A 1 36.85 13.03 6.18
CA MET A 1 36.53 12.50 4.84
C MET A 1 35.28 13.23 4.35
N GLY A 2 35.37 13.95 3.21
CA GLY A 2 34.23 14.67 2.66
C GLY A 2 33.12 13.70 2.23
N GLN A 3 31.87 14.04 2.50
CA GLN A 3 30.72 13.25 2.05
C GLN A 3 30.68 13.31 0.51
N LYS A 4 30.58 12.16 -0.16
CA LYS A 4 30.49 12.09 -1.61
C LYS A 4 29.15 12.69 -2.06
N MET A 5 29.21 13.57 -3.06
CA MET A 5 28.05 14.27 -3.63
C MET A 5 27.79 13.74 -5.04
N TYR A 6 26.52 13.70 -5.42
CA TYR A 6 26.08 13.30 -6.76
C TYR A 6 25.23 14.39 -7.39
N ASN A 7 25.35 14.57 -8.69
CA ASN A 7 24.52 15.48 -9.48
C ASN A 7 23.20 14.79 -9.82
N VAL A 8 22.10 15.42 -9.45
CA VAL A 8 20.75 14.95 -9.74
C VAL A 8 20.02 16.00 -10.55
N THR A 9 19.54 15.61 -11.72
CA THR A 9 18.75 16.46 -12.61
C THR A 9 17.28 16.14 -12.47
N ILE A 10 16.47 17.14 -12.12
CA ILE A 10 15.02 17.03 -11.97
C ILE A 10 14.38 18.19 -12.73
N GLN A 11 13.48 17.93 -13.68
CA GLN A 11 12.82 18.95 -14.51
C GLN A 11 13.81 19.92 -15.17
N GLY A 12 14.97 19.40 -15.61
CA GLY A 12 16.04 20.19 -16.25
C GLY A 12 16.94 20.98 -15.29
N ILE A 13 16.66 20.96 -14.00
CA ILE A 13 17.48 21.64 -12.97
C ILE A 13 18.39 20.63 -12.30
N THR A 14 19.71 20.88 -12.29
CA THR A 14 20.69 20.02 -11.64
C THR A 14 21.08 20.56 -10.26
N LYS A 15 20.95 19.74 -9.24
CA LYS A 15 21.38 19.99 -7.87
C LYS A 15 22.32 18.88 -7.38
N GLN A 16 23.13 19.19 -6.35
CA GLN A 16 24.00 18.22 -5.70
C GLN A 16 23.35 17.66 -4.43
N TYR A 17 23.36 16.33 -4.30
CA TYR A 17 22.85 15.61 -3.14
C TYR A 17 23.89 14.66 -2.57
N PRO A 18 23.89 14.43 -1.26
CA PRO A 18 24.83 13.51 -0.63
C PRO A 18 24.53 12.04 -1.04
N GLU A 19 25.60 11.25 -1.09
CA GLU A 19 25.49 9.80 -1.27
C GLU A 19 24.56 9.18 -0.23
N LYS A 20 23.77 8.20 -0.64
CA LYS A 20 22.82 7.46 0.22
C LYS A 20 21.63 8.28 0.75
N ILE A 21 21.40 9.49 0.26
CA ILE A 21 20.13 10.15 0.56
C ILE A 21 18.96 9.32 -0.01
N PRO A 22 17.87 9.07 0.72
CA PRO A 22 16.70 8.39 0.17
C PRO A 22 15.98 9.32 -0.81
N TYR A 23 15.38 8.76 -1.86
CA TYR A 23 14.63 9.56 -2.83
C TYR A 23 13.45 10.31 -2.20
N SER A 24 12.88 9.81 -1.10
CA SER A 24 11.83 10.49 -0.34
C SER A 24 12.27 11.86 0.19
N GLU A 25 13.53 12.03 0.59
CA GLU A 25 14.04 13.33 1.06
C GLU A 25 14.23 14.31 -0.12
N ILE A 26 14.65 13.79 -1.28
CA ILE A 26 14.75 14.62 -2.49
C ILE A 26 13.34 15.09 -2.93
N VAL A 27 12.35 14.19 -2.93
CA VAL A 27 10.96 14.49 -3.31
C VAL A 27 10.36 15.57 -2.42
N LYS A 28 10.65 15.58 -1.10
CA LYS A 28 10.14 16.59 -0.17
C LYS A 28 10.47 18.04 -0.58
N GLU A 29 11.63 18.26 -1.20
CA GLU A 29 11.99 19.60 -1.68
C GLU A 29 11.06 20.10 -2.81
N TYR A 30 10.31 19.17 -3.42
CA TYR A 30 9.39 19.44 -4.53
C TYR A 30 7.92 19.28 -4.10
N GLU A 31 7.64 19.12 -2.80
CA GLU A 31 6.27 19.14 -2.28
C GLU A 31 5.63 20.49 -2.61
N GLY A 32 4.45 20.46 -3.30
CA GLY A 32 3.75 21.64 -3.79
C GLY A 32 4.13 22.08 -5.20
N SER A 33 5.19 21.54 -5.81
CA SER A 33 5.52 21.76 -7.23
C SER A 33 4.90 20.72 -8.16
N THR A 34 4.36 19.64 -7.61
CA THR A 34 3.63 18.60 -8.33
C THR A 34 2.13 18.75 -8.08
N ASP A 35 1.32 18.44 -9.08
CA ASP A 35 -0.14 18.55 -9.02
C ASP A 35 -0.81 17.39 -8.26
N ALA A 36 -0.03 16.42 -7.81
CA ALA A 36 -0.46 15.28 -6.99
C ALA A 36 0.74 14.67 -6.24
N PRO A 37 0.49 13.89 -5.17
CA PRO A 37 1.54 13.24 -4.39
C PRO A 37 2.41 12.31 -5.23
N VAL A 38 3.74 12.40 -5.03
CA VAL A 38 4.71 11.54 -5.70
C VAL A 38 4.72 10.16 -5.05
N MET A 39 4.42 9.12 -5.82
CA MET A 39 4.36 7.73 -5.36
C MET A 39 5.66 6.96 -5.58
N LEU A 40 6.34 7.23 -6.68
CA LEU A 40 7.57 6.59 -7.13
C LEU A 40 8.44 7.60 -7.87
N VAL A 41 9.69 7.21 -8.17
CA VAL A 41 10.56 7.96 -9.06
C VAL A 41 11.07 7.06 -10.19
N ILE A 42 11.30 7.65 -11.37
CA ILE A 42 12.06 7.02 -12.44
C ILE A 42 13.47 7.59 -12.38
N VAL A 43 14.45 6.74 -12.19
CA VAL A 43 15.86 7.09 -12.08
C VAL A 43 16.61 6.50 -13.28
N ASN A 44 17.08 7.35 -14.18
CA ASN A 44 17.72 6.93 -15.44
C ASN A 44 16.87 5.87 -16.18
N GLY A 45 15.58 6.15 -16.38
CA GLY A 45 14.63 5.25 -17.06
C GLY A 45 14.19 4.02 -16.24
N ARG A 46 14.58 3.90 -14.97
CA ARG A 46 14.21 2.76 -14.13
C ARG A 46 13.36 3.18 -12.95
N LEU A 47 12.20 2.54 -12.82
CA LEU A 47 11.27 2.80 -11.71
C LEU A 47 11.88 2.38 -10.36
N ARG A 48 11.78 3.28 -9.35
CA ARG A 48 12.31 3.11 -7.99
C ARG A 48 11.29 3.53 -6.94
N GLU A 49 11.30 2.79 -5.82
CA GLU A 49 10.56 3.14 -4.61
C GLU A 49 11.26 4.28 -3.86
N LEU A 50 10.51 5.17 -3.21
CA LEU A 50 11.03 6.37 -2.56
C LEU A 50 12.01 6.09 -1.40
N HIS A 51 11.91 4.93 -0.76
CA HIS A 51 12.85 4.51 0.30
C HIS A 51 14.23 4.07 -0.22
N LYS A 52 14.40 3.92 -1.54
CA LYS A 52 15.70 3.62 -2.12
C LYS A 52 16.60 4.86 -2.10
N HIS A 53 17.91 4.62 -2.15
CA HIS A 53 18.92 5.62 -1.94
C HIS A 53 19.65 5.99 -3.23
N LEU A 54 20.06 7.24 -3.31
CA LEU A 54 20.92 7.77 -4.37
C LEU A 54 22.30 7.07 -4.33
N LYS A 55 22.79 6.65 -5.51
CA LYS A 55 24.04 5.88 -5.64
C LYS A 55 25.01 6.42 -6.69
N ALA A 56 24.53 7.29 -7.57
CA ALA A 56 25.31 7.86 -8.69
C ALA A 56 24.59 9.10 -9.21
N ASP A 57 25.29 9.85 -10.06
CA ASP A 57 24.68 10.92 -10.86
C ASP A 57 23.50 10.35 -11.67
N CYS A 58 22.40 11.08 -11.68
CA CYS A 58 21.19 10.59 -12.33
C CYS A 58 20.20 11.69 -12.71
N GLU A 59 19.33 11.35 -13.62
CA GLU A 59 18.10 12.08 -13.91
C GLU A 59 16.92 11.41 -13.18
N ILE A 60 16.07 12.21 -12.56
CA ILE A 60 14.89 11.75 -11.81
C ILE A 60 13.64 12.41 -12.41
N GLU A 61 12.65 11.54 -12.72
CA GLU A 61 11.30 11.93 -13.06
C GLU A 61 10.34 11.48 -11.95
N PHE A 62 9.37 12.31 -11.61
CA PHE A 62 8.37 11.97 -10.60
C PHE A 62 7.20 11.19 -11.21
N VAL A 63 6.75 10.17 -10.49
CA VAL A 63 5.54 9.41 -10.80
C VAL A 63 4.54 9.69 -9.68
N THR A 64 3.49 10.43 -10.03
CA THR A 64 2.47 10.88 -9.09
C THR A 64 1.32 9.89 -8.96
N SER A 65 0.40 10.12 -8.04
CA SER A 65 -0.82 9.32 -7.90
C SER A 65 -1.79 9.44 -9.09
N LYS A 66 -1.63 10.47 -9.95
CA LYS A 66 -2.40 10.64 -11.19
C LYS A 66 -1.89 9.74 -12.31
N ASP A 67 -0.64 9.32 -12.25
CA ASP A 67 -0.08 8.39 -13.23
C ASP A 67 -0.62 6.97 -13.00
N PRO A 68 -0.91 6.20 -14.06
CA PRO A 68 -1.47 4.85 -13.92
C PRO A 68 -0.65 3.91 -13.03
N ILE A 69 0.68 4.00 -13.09
CA ILE A 69 1.59 3.20 -12.26
C ILE A 69 1.58 3.71 -10.82
N GLY A 70 1.57 5.03 -10.62
CA GLY A 70 1.48 5.66 -9.30
C GLY A 70 0.17 5.32 -8.60
N HIS A 71 -0.96 5.43 -9.31
CA HIS A 71 -2.27 5.05 -8.79
C HIS A 71 -2.34 3.57 -8.39
N LYS A 72 -1.87 2.66 -9.25
CA LYS A 72 -1.79 1.23 -8.91
C LYS A 72 -0.92 0.97 -7.68
N THR A 73 0.14 1.73 -7.51
CA THR A 73 1.05 1.63 -6.37
C THR A 73 0.36 2.12 -5.09
N TYR A 74 -0.37 3.24 -5.16
CA TYR A 74 -1.23 3.74 -4.09
C TYR A 74 -2.25 2.69 -3.65
N CYS A 75 -3.05 2.16 -4.58
CA CYS A 75 -4.07 1.14 -4.29
C CYS A 75 -3.50 -0.11 -3.60
N ARG A 76 -2.30 -0.56 -4.01
CA ARG A 76 -1.64 -1.71 -3.34
C ARG A 76 -1.28 -1.42 -1.89
N SER A 77 -0.82 -0.22 -1.59
CA SER A 77 -0.49 0.16 -0.22
C SER A 77 -1.74 0.35 0.63
N ALA A 78 -2.77 0.98 0.08
CA ALA A 78 -4.08 1.09 0.72
C ALA A 78 -4.68 -0.30 1.02
N SER A 79 -4.53 -1.26 0.10
CA SER A 79 -4.94 -2.65 0.33
C SER A 79 -4.18 -3.32 1.48
N LEU A 80 -2.88 -3.06 1.64
CA LEU A 80 -2.12 -3.59 2.78
C LEU A 80 -2.58 -2.98 4.11
N ILE A 81 -2.86 -1.66 4.11
CA ILE A 81 -3.40 -0.96 5.29
C ILE A 81 -4.79 -1.50 5.62
N LEU A 82 -5.65 -1.72 4.61
CA LEU A 82 -6.97 -2.32 4.79
C LEU A 82 -6.88 -3.69 5.46
N LEU A 83 -6.04 -4.59 4.93
CA LEU A 83 -5.88 -5.92 5.51
C LEU A 83 -5.39 -5.84 6.96
N LYS A 84 -4.38 -5.01 7.24
CA LYS A 84 -3.93 -4.78 8.62
C LYS A 84 -5.07 -4.26 9.50
N ALA A 85 -5.84 -3.29 9.05
CA ALA A 85 -6.94 -2.71 9.81
C ALA A 85 -8.04 -3.74 10.10
N ILE A 86 -8.35 -4.62 9.15
CA ILE A 86 -9.28 -5.74 9.34
C ILE A 86 -8.78 -6.66 10.47
N TYR A 87 -7.51 -7.07 10.43
CA TYR A 87 -6.92 -7.91 11.49
C TYR A 87 -6.82 -7.20 12.85
N ASP A 88 -6.59 -5.88 12.86
CA ASP A 88 -6.57 -5.11 14.12
C ASP A 88 -7.97 -5.03 14.76
N VAL A 89 -9.02 -4.89 13.96
CA VAL A 89 -10.41 -4.72 14.44
C VAL A 89 -11.04 -6.05 14.80
N ALA A 90 -10.85 -7.08 13.98
CA ALA A 90 -11.46 -8.39 14.17
C ALA A 90 -10.72 -9.25 15.20
N GLY A 91 -9.40 -9.05 15.34
CA GLY A 91 -8.53 -10.04 16.01
C GLY A 91 -8.16 -11.18 15.07
N GLN A 92 -6.92 -11.63 15.16
CA GLN A 92 -6.37 -12.65 14.24
C GLN A 92 -7.08 -14.00 14.40
N GLU A 93 -7.52 -14.33 15.61
CA GLU A 93 -8.22 -15.54 15.99
C GLU A 93 -9.65 -15.63 15.42
N ASN A 94 -10.23 -14.49 15.04
CA ASN A 94 -11.58 -14.37 14.50
C ASN A 94 -11.61 -14.33 12.96
N ILE A 95 -10.49 -14.56 12.32
CA ILE A 95 -10.36 -14.52 10.85
C ILE A 95 -9.82 -15.85 10.33
N ASP A 96 -10.62 -16.57 9.57
CA ASP A 96 -10.15 -17.76 8.84
C ASP A 96 -9.42 -17.37 7.56
N SER A 97 -9.94 -16.39 6.83
CA SER A 97 -9.29 -15.83 5.63
C SER A 97 -9.87 -14.49 5.23
N VAL A 98 -9.02 -13.62 4.68
CA VAL A 98 -9.41 -12.39 3.98
C VAL A 98 -8.79 -12.40 2.60
N MET A 99 -9.60 -12.27 1.56
CA MET A 99 -9.12 -12.25 0.18
C MET A 99 -9.63 -11.01 -0.56
N ILE A 100 -8.70 -10.27 -1.15
CA ILE A 100 -9.01 -9.23 -2.14
C ILE A 100 -9.00 -9.90 -3.51
N HIS A 101 -10.13 -9.87 -4.22
CA HIS A 101 -10.32 -10.60 -5.47
C HIS A 101 -9.98 -9.76 -6.70
N TYR A 102 -10.85 -8.84 -7.07
CA TYR A 102 -10.72 -8.03 -8.28
C TYR A 102 -11.28 -6.62 -8.09
N SER A 103 -10.94 -5.73 -8.99
CA SER A 103 -11.50 -4.39 -8.99
C SER A 103 -12.90 -4.37 -9.59
N VAL A 104 -13.79 -3.61 -8.95
CA VAL A 104 -15.15 -3.33 -9.44
C VAL A 104 -15.28 -1.81 -9.53
N GLY A 105 -15.30 -1.28 -10.74
CA GLY A 105 -15.21 0.16 -10.94
C GLY A 105 -13.91 0.73 -10.35
N SER A 106 -14.02 1.70 -9.46
CA SER A 106 -12.91 2.30 -8.72
C SER A 106 -12.54 1.57 -7.43
N GLY A 107 -13.32 0.53 -7.03
CA GLY A 107 -13.13 -0.20 -5.78
C GLY A 107 -12.59 -1.61 -5.95
N TYR A 108 -12.39 -2.27 -4.82
CA TYR A 108 -11.95 -3.65 -4.75
C TYR A 108 -12.99 -4.50 -4.02
N TYR A 109 -13.32 -5.63 -4.63
CA TYR A 109 -14.13 -6.65 -4.01
C TYR A 109 -13.27 -7.51 -3.09
N PHE A 110 -13.70 -7.69 -1.85
CA PHE A 110 -13.05 -8.60 -0.92
C PHE A 110 -14.06 -9.49 -0.20
N THR A 111 -13.57 -10.60 0.29
CA THR A 111 -14.33 -11.52 1.15
C THR A 111 -13.56 -11.76 2.43
N MET A 112 -14.28 -11.87 3.53
CA MET A 112 -13.77 -12.33 4.81
C MET A 112 -14.54 -13.58 5.24
N LYS A 113 -13.82 -14.57 5.77
CA LYS A 113 -14.40 -15.75 6.42
C LYS A 113 -13.98 -15.75 7.86
N GLY A 114 -14.91 -16.05 8.74
CA GLY A 114 -14.71 -16.08 10.20
C GLY A 114 -16.05 -16.00 10.93
N PRO A 115 -16.04 -16.10 12.26
CA PRO A 115 -17.26 -16.06 13.08
C PRO A 115 -17.89 -14.66 13.20
N MET A 116 -17.16 -13.59 12.78
CA MET A 116 -17.65 -12.21 12.87
C MET A 116 -18.58 -11.88 11.72
N ALA A 117 -19.69 -11.20 12.04
CA ALA A 117 -20.53 -10.57 11.04
C ALA A 117 -19.83 -9.32 10.46
N LEU A 118 -19.92 -9.17 9.16
CA LEU A 118 -19.46 -7.98 8.46
C LEU A 118 -20.66 -7.04 8.31
N ASP A 119 -20.86 -6.20 9.30
CA ASP A 119 -21.90 -5.16 9.30
C ASP A 119 -21.30 -3.78 9.07
N GLN A 120 -22.15 -2.77 8.98
CA GLN A 120 -21.72 -1.38 8.78
C GLN A 120 -20.84 -0.89 9.93
N GLU A 121 -21.13 -1.32 11.17
CA GLU A 121 -20.34 -0.93 12.35
C GLU A 121 -18.90 -1.45 12.25
N PHE A 122 -18.72 -2.71 11.80
CA PHE A 122 -17.40 -3.28 11.56
C PHE A 122 -16.64 -2.49 10.49
N ILE A 123 -17.30 -2.15 9.38
CA ILE A 123 -16.68 -1.36 8.29
C ILE A 123 -16.24 0.02 8.79
N ASP A 124 -17.06 0.68 9.58
CA ASP A 124 -16.73 2.01 10.13
C ASP A 124 -15.54 1.94 11.09
N LYS A 125 -15.45 0.88 11.91
CA LYS A 125 -14.27 0.61 12.74
C LYS A 125 -13.01 0.36 11.90
N VAL A 126 -13.11 -0.41 10.83
CA VAL A 126 -11.99 -0.67 9.91
C VAL A 126 -11.53 0.63 9.25
N LYS A 127 -12.45 1.48 8.78
CA LYS A 127 -12.11 2.81 8.23
C LYS A 127 -11.37 3.67 9.25
N ALA A 128 -11.90 3.78 10.46
CA ALA A 128 -11.26 4.54 11.54
C ALA A 128 -9.86 4.00 11.85
N GLN A 129 -9.68 2.68 11.86
CA GLN A 129 -8.38 2.06 12.08
C GLN A 129 -7.41 2.29 10.92
N MET A 130 -7.88 2.31 9.67
CA MET A 130 -7.04 2.66 8.53
C MET A 130 -6.50 4.10 8.64
N HIS A 131 -7.36 5.07 8.98
CA HIS A 131 -6.94 6.45 9.22
C HIS A 131 -5.91 6.52 10.35
N ARG A 132 -6.15 5.83 11.47
CA ARG A 132 -5.21 5.78 12.59
C ARG A 132 -3.84 5.24 12.19
N ILE A 133 -3.78 4.14 11.42
CA ILE A 133 -2.51 3.56 10.91
C ILE A 133 -1.73 4.59 10.08
N VAL A 134 -2.43 5.39 9.27
CA VAL A 134 -1.82 6.44 8.44
C VAL A 134 -1.37 7.62 9.30
N ASP A 135 -2.17 8.09 10.26
CA ASP A 135 -1.85 9.21 11.15
C ASP A 135 -0.66 8.88 12.07
N GLU A 136 -0.57 7.65 12.55
CA GLU A 136 0.59 7.14 13.30
C GLU A 136 1.84 7.01 12.40
N ASN A 137 1.69 7.21 11.08
CA ASN A 137 2.76 7.12 10.09
C ASN A 137 3.58 5.82 10.21
N LEU A 138 2.89 4.69 10.39
CA LEU A 138 3.54 3.40 10.53
C LEU A 138 4.26 3.04 9.22
N PRO A 139 5.56 2.71 9.27
CA PRO A 139 6.31 2.43 8.06
C PRO A 139 5.89 1.10 7.43
N ILE A 140 5.75 1.10 6.10
CA ILE A 140 5.67 -0.13 5.31
C ILE A 140 7.10 -0.58 5.00
N VAL A 141 7.52 -1.65 5.65
CA VAL A 141 8.87 -2.21 5.48
C VAL A 141 8.83 -3.42 4.54
N LYS A 142 9.77 -3.45 3.59
CA LYS A 142 9.94 -4.55 2.65
C LYS A 142 11.18 -5.36 3.01
N ARG A 143 11.03 -6.66 3.16
CA ARG A 143 12.15 -7.60 3.32
C ARG A 143 12.07 -8.73 2.30
N SER A 144 13.23 -9.19 1.83
CA SER A 144 13.34 -10.35 0.95
C SER A 144 13.62 -11.57 1.79
N VAL A 145 12.77 -12.56 1.71
CA VAL A 145 12.88 -13.82 2.50
C VAL A 145 12.93 -15.02 1.55
N SER A 146 13.38 -16.18 2.05
CA SER A 146 13.27 -17.43 1.31
C SER A 146 11.79 -17.85 1.20
N THR A 147 11.47 -18.61 0.16
CA THR A 147 10.08 -19.11 0.01
C THR A 147 9.69 -20.01 1.18
N SER A 148 10.62 -20.78 1.75
CA SER A 148 10.39 -21.61 2.94
C SER A 148 10.09 -20.76 4.18
N GLU A 149 10.81 -19.65 4.37
CA GLU A 149 10.54 -18.69 5.44
C GLU A 149 9.16 -18.04 5.29
N ALA A 150 8.77 -17.68 4.06
CA ALA A 150 7.45 -17.14 3.77
C ALA A 150 6.33 -18.14 4.10
N VAL A 151 6.51 -19.43 3.78
CA VAL A 151 5.56 -20.50 4.14
C VAL A 151 5.40 -20.60 5.65
N ALA A 152 6.51 -20.61 6.40
CA ALA A 152 6.46 -20.66 7.86
C ALA A 152 5.80 -19.42 8.48
N LEU A 153 6.04 -18.24 7.89
CA LEU A 153 5.43 -16.98 8.29
C LEU A 153 3.90 -17.01 8.10
N PHE A 154 3.41 -17.46 6.95
CA PHE A 154 1.97 -17.55 6.69
C PHE A 154 1.30 -18.59 7.60
N HIS A 155 1.99 -19.71 7.89
CA HIS A 155 1.52 -20.67 8.89
C HIS A 155 1.38 -20.04 10.27
N LYS A 156 2.40 -19.30 10.73
CA LYS A 156 2.40 -18.58 12.01
C LYS A 156 1.25 -17.57 12.12
N HIS A 157 0.90 -16.91 11.02
CA HIS A 157 -0.17 -15.91 10.97
C HIS A 157 -1.54 -16.51 10.58
N HIS A 158 -1.70 -17.83 10.59
CA HIS A 158 -2.92 -18.55 10.23
C HIS A 158 -3.45 -18.23 8.81
N MET A 159 -2.57 -17.76 7.92
CA MET A 159 -2.88 -17.49 6.51
C MET A 159 -2.71 -18.76 5.66
N TYR A 160 -3.49 -19.79 5.94
CA TYR A 160 -3.34 -21.12 5.36
C TYR A 160 -3.54 -21.19 3.85
N ASP A 161 -4.34 -20.31 3.28
CA ASP A 161 -4.53 -20.13 1.85
C ASP A 161 -3.23 -19.70 1.16
N LYS A 162 -2.52 -18.73 1.74
CA LYS A 162 -1.20 -18.25 1.26
C LYS A 162 -0.11 -19.27 1.50
N GLU A 163 -0.09 -19.92 2.66
CA GLU A 163 0.82 -21.03 2.95
C GLU A 163 0.72 -22.11 1.86
N LYS A 164 -0.51 -22.55 1.53
CA LYS A 164 -0.76 -23.54 0.49
C LYS A 164 -0.28 -23.06 -0.88
N LEU A 165 -0.58 -21.82 -1.25
CA LEU A 165 -0.14 -21.22 -2.51
C LEU A 165 1.40 -21.21 -2.64
N PHE A 166 2.09 -20.84 -1.56
CA PHE A 166 3.56 -20.69 -1.57
C PHE A 166 4.31 -22.03 -1.57
N ARG A 167 3.71 -23.12 -1.11
CA ARG A 167 4.29 -24.47 -1.23
C ARG A 167 4.53 -24.89 -2.69
N PHE A 168 3.73 -24.37 -3.63
CA PHE A 168 3.86 -24.66 -5.06
C PHE A 168 4.70 -23.63 -5.83
N ARG A 169 5.16 -22.57 -5.17
CA ARG A 169 5.88 -21.49 -5.83
C ARG A 169 7.33 -21.87 -6.08
N ARG A 170 7.76 -21.81 -7.36
CA ARG A 170 9.10 -22.22 -7.82
C ARG A 170 10.15 -21.09 -7.77
N VAL A 171 10.02 -20.13 -6.86
CA VAL A 171 11.01 -19.05 -6.69
C VAL A 171 11.72 -19.21 -5.36
N SER A 172 13.03 -18.93 -5.34
CA SER A 172 13.84 -19.10 -4.12
C SER A 172 13.61 -17.99 -3.09
N LYS A 173 13.24 -16.78 -3.55
CA LYS A 173 13.04 -15.60 -2.70
C LYS A 173 11.78 -14.86 -3.07
N VAL A 174 11.12 -14.29 -2.07
CA VAL A 174 9.91 -13.46 -2.20
C VAL A 174 10.02 -12.22 -1.33
N ASN A 175 9.29 -11.18 -1.68
CA ASN A 175 9.23 -9.96 -0.89
C ASN A 175 8.02 -10.00 0.03
N ILE A 176 8.25 -9.91 1.33
CA ILE A 176 7.24 -9.72 2.35
C ILE A 176 7.22 -8.25 2.74
N TYR A 177 6.03 -7.72 2.93
CA TYR A 177 5.78 -6.38 3.43
C TYR A 177 5.18 -6.46 4.81
N ASN A 178 5.63 -5.61 5.73
CA ASN A 178 5.07 -5.52 7.07
C ASN A 178 4.70 -4.09 7.45
N ILE A 179 3.65 -3.98 8.26
CA ILE A 179 3.25 -2.77 8.98
C ILE A 179 3.10 -3.18 10.46
N GLY A 180 4.05 -2.77 11.30
CA GLY A 180 4.10 -3.27 12.67
C GLY A 180 4.22 -4.80 12.70
N TYR A 181 3.28 -5.47 13.38
CA TYR A 181 3.25 -6.93 13.48
C TYR A 181 2.67 -7.64 12.26
N TYR A 182 1.85 -6.93 11.45
CA TYR A 182 1.17 -7.52 10.28
C TYR A 182 2.14 -7.71 9.13
N GLU A 183 2.24 -8.92 8.63
CA GLU A 183 3.12 -9.30 7.53
C GLU A 183 2.34 -9.97 6.42
N ASP A 184 2.56 -9.55 5.17
CA ASP A 184 1.89 -10.12 4.02
C ASP A 184 2.73 -10.08 2.75
N TYR A 185 2.34 -10.90 1.78
CA TYR A 185 2.92 -10.92 0.45
C TYR A 185 2.07 -10.10 -0.53
N PHE A 186 2.74 -9.23 -1.27
CA PHE A 186 2.11 -8.52 -2.38
C PHE A 186 3.05 -8.42 -3.57
N TYR A 187 2.47 -8.45 -4.76
CA TYR A 187 3.22 -8.29 -6.00
C TYR A 187 3.31 -6.82 -6.41
N GLY A 188 4.53 -6.37 -6.83
CA GLY A 188 4.77 -5.04 -7.39
C GLY A 188 5.38 -4.03 -6.42
N PHE A 189 5.46 -2.77 -6.87
CA PHE A 189 5.98 -1.65 -6.09
C PHE A 189 4.97 -1.14 -5.08
N ARG A 190 5.47 -0.56 -3.96
CA ARG A 190 4.67 0.12 -2.94
C ARG A 190 5.28 1.45 -2.61
N PRO A 191 4.48 2.53 -2.46
CA PRO A 191 5.00 3.76 -1.93
C PRO A 191 5.34 3.58 -0.45
N TYR A 192 6.31 4.34 0.00
CA TYR A 192 6.51 4.62 1.40
C TYR A 192 5.43 5.62 1.81
N PHE A 193 4.44 5.20 2.61
CA PHE A 193 3.43 6.11 3.10
C PHE A 193 4.03 7.03 4.18
N LYS A 194 4.11 8.29 3.86
CA LYS A 194 4.26 9.41 4.79
C LYS A 194 3.20 10.46 4.43
N TYR A 195 1.96 10.02 4.26
CA TYR A 195 0.89 10.92 3.83
C TYR A 195 -0.16 11.07 4.92
N SER A 196 -0.70 12.28 5.04
CA SER A 196 -1.82 12.62 5.90
C SER A 196 -3.03 11.71 5.59
N SER A 197 -3.80 11.37 6.61
CA SER A 197 -5.10 10.67 6.51
C SER A 197 -6.06 11.32 5.52
N ALA A 198 -5.92 12.63 5.28
CA ALA A 198 -6.68 13.37 4.27
C ALA A 198 -6.49 12.83 2.84
N LEU A 199 -5.42 12.06 2.58
CA LEU A 199 -5.18 11.43 1.29
C LEU A 199 -5.79 10.03 1.17
N LEU A 200 -6.37 9.50 2.25
CA LEU A 200 -7.03 8.21 2.27
C LEU A 200 -8.53 8.43 2.12
N ASP A 201 -8.98 8.71 0.90
CA ASP A 201 -10.42 8.74 0.60
C ASP A 201 -10.92 7.30 0.47
N ILE A 202 -11.66 6.83 1.49
CA ILE A 202 -12.21 5.48 1.54
C ILE A 202 -13.72 5.60 1.66
N SER A 203 -14.42 5.17 0.63
CA SER A 203 -15.83 4.87 0.70
C SER A 203 -16.02 3.35 0.72
N ALA A 204 -16.86 2.86 1.60
CA ALA A 204 -17.24 1.46 1.67
C ALA A 204 -18.75 1.32 1.49
N SER A 205 -19.16 0.42 0.63
CA SER A 205 -20.57 0.07 0.45
C SER A 205 -20.74 -1.44 0.63
N THR A 206 -21.79 -1.81 1.35
CA THR A 206 -22.22 -3.19 1.49
C THR A 206 -23.18 -3.52 0.37
N PHE A 207 -22.93 -4.56 -0.40
CA PHE A 207 -23.91 -5.14 -1.31
C PHE A 207 -24.35 -6.48 -0.71
N SER A 208 -25.61 -6.53 -0.27
CA SER A 208 -26.23 -7.83 0.07
C SER A 208 -26.57 -8.55 -1.23
N ALA A 209 -25.83 -9.63 -1.52
CA ALA A 209 -26.17 -10.54 -2.61
C ALA A 209 -27.26 -11.55 -2.21
N ALA A 210 -28.27 -11.10 -1.47
CA ALA A 210 -29.36 -11.95 -0.97
C ALA A 210 -30.26 -12.55 -2.06
N SER A 211 -29.99 -12.35 -3.35
CA SER A 211 -30.88 -12.82 -4.42
C SER A 211 -30.30 -13.78 -5.44
N LEU A 212 -29.02 -14.16 -5.40
CA LEU A 212 -28.45 -14.97 -6.49
C LEU A 212 -27.70 -16.26 -6.10
N PHE A 213 -27.25 -16.44 -4.86
CA PHE A 213 -26.65 -17.72 -4.44
C PHE A 213 -26.80 -17.93 -2.92
N SER A 214 -27.38 -19.05 -2.55
CA SER A 214 -27.52 -19.54 -1.17
C SER A 214 -26.18 -20.05 -0.62
N ALA A 215 -25.26 -19.17 -0.31
CA ALA A 215 -24.08 -19.44 0.53
C ALA A 215 -23.53 -18.12 1.02
N LEU A 216 -23.75 -17.80 2.27
CA LEU A 216 -23.08 -16.91 3.23
C LEU A 216 -21.78 -16.21 2.73
N THR A 217 -21.84 -15.40 1.69
CA THR A 217 -20.72 -14.57 1.26
C THR A 217 -21.23 -13.16 1.06
N GLU A 218 -21.04 -12.32 2.07
CA GLU A 218 -21.33 -10.90 1.95
C GLU A 218 -20.26 -10.23 1.08
N ILE A 219 -20.69 -9.43 0.13
CA ILE A 219 -19.85 -8.75 -0.85
C ILE A 219 -19.58 -7.33 -0.37
N TYR A 220 -18.31 -6.98 -0.23
CA TYR A 220 -17.87 -5.64 0.17
C TYR A 220 -17.02 -5.02 -0.92
N ILE A 221 -17.27 -3.76 -1.23
CA ILE A 221 -16.49 -2.98 -2.18
C ILE A 221 -15.85 -1.83 -1.41
N PHE A 222 -14.51 -1.85 -1.30
CA PHE A 222 -13.74 -0.69 -0.87
C PHE A 222 -13.30 0.10 -2.09
N ASN A 223 -13.77 1.34 -2.19
CA ASN A 223 -13.27 2.30 -3.16
C ASN A 223 -12.08 3.03 -2.55
N PHE A 224 -10.95 2.95 -3.21
CA PHE A 224 -9.86 3.88 -2.98
C PHE A 224 -10.05 5.00 -3.99
N GLY A 225 -10.61 6.14 -3.54
CA GLY A 225 -10.86 7.30 -4.38
C GLY A 225 -9.58 7.79 -5.06
N SER A 226 -9.72 8.65 -6.05
CA SER A 226 -8.59 9.46 -6.53
C SER A 226 -8.04 10.23 -5.34
N VAL A 227 -6.71 10.27 -5.18
CA VAL A 227 -6.08 11.11 -4.17
C VAL A 227 -6.61 12.53 -4.35
N PRO A 228 -7.26 13.15 -3.34
CA PRO A 228 -7.83 14.48 -3.48
C PRO A 228 -6.76 15.46 -3.96
N ASP A 229 -7.07 16.26 -4.97
CA ASP A 229 -6.29 17.45 -5.26
C ASP A 229 -6.33 18.30 -3.98
N GLY A 230 -5.20 18.62 -3.39
CA GLY A 230 -5.10 19.36 -2.11
C GLY A 230 -5.67 20.79 -2.13
N ARG A 231 -6.74 21.00 -2.88
CA ARG A 231 -7.56 22.20 -2.88
C ARG A 231 -8.84 21.88 -2.12
N THR A 232 -8.83 22.21 -0.85
CA THR A 232 -10.07 22.38 -0.06
C THR A 232 -10.89 23.48 -0.71
N THR A 233 -11.85 23.12 -1.54
CA THR A 233 -12.96 24.01 -1.84
C THR A 233 -13.86 23.98 -0.62
N ILE A 234 -13.69 24.98 0.24
CA ILE A 234 -14.73 25.36 1.20
C ILE A 234 -15.80 26.00 0.35
N GLU A 235 -16.83 25.26 -0.01
CA GLU A 235 -18.09 25.85 -0.45
C GLU A 235 -18.99 26.00 0.77
N GLN A 236 -19.46 27.24 0.92
CA GLN A 236 -20.37 27.76 1.94
C GLN A 236 -21.75 27.10 1.89
#